data_b014249f59fefda95c0e9115acad4805
#
_entry.id   b014249f59fefda95c0e9115acad4805
#
_cell.length_a   1.000
_cell.length_b   1.000
_cell.length_c   1.000
_cell.angle_alpha   90.00
_cell.angle_beta   90.00
_cell.angle_gamma   90.00
#
_symmetry.space_group_name_H-M   'P 1'
#
loop_
_entity.id
_entity.type
_entity.pdbx_description
1 polymer ?
#
loop_
_entity_poly.entity_id
_entity_poly.type
_entity_poly.pdbx_seq_one_letter_code
_entity_poly.pdbx_strand_id
1 'polypeptide(L)'
;MPARSSDLEPVEAERLLAKLPEMRLAGVLGGASNYTFLATLEPHAPAGLRVVYKPARGESPLWDFRAGTLYKREVAAYELSKVIGWPNIPPTVVRRRAPHGVGMVQLFVDSDNRHFLSEQSSFRETWVRVALFDVITNNADRKSGHCLFDAEDRVWVIDHGLTFHTHQKLRTVIWDFAGEQLPGDLCGDVERALVSLQSGDLAGILDRLLDPSEVDMLGRRLRGVLDPRWRFPEPSSAWSIPWPPI
;
A
#
# COMPACT_ATOMS: atom_id res chain seq x y z
N MET A 1 8.51 -28.75 2.28
CA MET A 1 7.73 -27.68 2.95
C MET A 1 6.76 -27.14 1.92
N PRO A 2 5.49 -26.85 2.27
CA PRO A 2 4.61 -26.14 1.32
C PRO A 2 5.26 -24.78 1.02
N ALA A 3 5.20 -24.36 -0.25
CA ALA A 3 5.66 -23.03 -0.65
C ALA A 3 4.90 -21.96 0.16
N ARG A 4 5.63 -21.03 0.76
CA ARG A 4 5.00 -19.92 1.49
C ARG A 4 4.32 -18.99 0.49
N SER A 5 3.28 -18.32 0.91
CA SER A 5 2.60 -17.33 0.06
C SER A 5 3.54 -16.22 -0.44
N SER A 6 4.56 -15.87 0.36
CA SER A 6 5.59 -14.89 0.04
C SER A 6 6.58 -15.33 -1.05
N ASP A 7 6.62 -16.62 -1.40
CA ASP A 7 7.56 -17.18 -2.40
C ASP A 7 6.98 -17.16 -3.82
N LEU A 8 5.73 -16.74 -3.98
CA LEU A 8 5.10 -16.61 -5.29
C LEU A 8 5.63 -15.38 -6.02
N GLU A 9 5.99 -15.58 -7.28
CA GLU A 9 6.30 -14.46 -8.17
C GLU A 9 5.07 -13.52 -8.28
N PRO A 10 5.27 -12.19 -8.24
CA PRO A 10 4.16 -11.22 -8.20
C PRO A 10 3.12 -11.44 -9.30
N VAL A 11 3.52 -11.69 -10.53
CA VAL A 11 2.62 -11.91 -11.68
C VAL A 11 1.78 -13.16 -11.49
N GLU A 12 2.37 -14.23 -10.96
CA GLU A 12 1.61 -15.46 -10.69
C GLU A 12 0.65 -15.25 -9.51
N ALA A 13 1.09 -14.56 -8.46
CA ALA A 13 0.22 -14.22 -7.34
C ALA A 13 -0.99 -13.40 -7.81
N GLU A 14 -0.79 -12.33 -8.58
CA GLU A 14 -1.89 -11.53 -9.17
C GLU A 14 -2.87 -12.38 -9.97
N ARG A 15 -2.35 -13.31 -10.80
CA ARG A 15 -3.17 -14.21 -11.60
C ARG A 15 -4.04 -15.11 -10.72
N LEU A 16 -3.47 -15.66 -9.65
CA LEU A 16 -4.19 -16.52 -8.71
C LEU A 16 -5.24 -15.71 -7.91
N LEU A 17 -4.86 -14.55 -7.38
CA LEU A 17 -5.77 -13.65 -6.65
C LEU A 17 -6.99 -13.24 -7.50
N ALA A 18 -6.78 -13.00 -8.79
CA ALA A 18 -7.85 -12.58 -9.70
C ALA A 18 -8.75 -13.75 -10.18
N LYS A 19 -8.19 -14.95 -10.36
CA LYS A 19 -8.83 -16.04 -11.13
C LYS A 19 -9.30 -17.22 -10.31
N LEU A 20 -8.71 -17.49 -9.13
CA LEU A 20 -9.15 -18.65 -8.32
C LEU A 20 -10.64 -18.50 -7.98
N PRO A 21 -11.46 -19.52 -8.28
CA PRO A 21 -12.91 -19.36 -8.30
C PRO A 21 -13.52 -19.24 -6.90
N GLU A 22 -13.02 -19.98 -5.94
CA GLU A 22 -13.61 -20.07 -4.61
C GLU A 22 -12.82 -19.25 -3.58
N MET A 23 -13.54 -18.44 -2.79
CA MET A 23 -13.01 -17.73 -1.64
C MET A 23 -13.78 -18.13 -0.40
N ARG A 24 -13.10 -18.73 0.56
CA ARG A 24 -13.65 -19.08 1.87
C ARG A 24 -13.15 -18.10 2.91
N LEU A 25 -14.08 -17.45 3.60
CA LEU A 25 -13.76 -16.58 4.72
C LEU A 25 -13.36 -17.43 5.94
N ALA A 26 -12.19 -17.15 6.50
CA ALA A 26 -11.69 -17.82 7.70
C ALA A 26 -12.05 -17.05 8.99
N GLY A 27 -12.17 -15.72 8.91
CA GLY A 27 -12.53 -14.87 10.04
C GLY A 27 -12.36 -13.38 9.73
N VAL A 28 -12.74 -12.53 10.67
CA VAL A 28 -12.51 -11.10 10.63
C VAL A 28 -11.19 -10.80 11.34
N LEU A 29 -10.32 -10.02 10.72
CA LEU A 29 -9.11 -9.53 11.35
C LEU A 29 -9.47 -8.38 12.29
N GLY A 30 -9.16 -8.55 13.59
CA GLY A 30 -9.44 -7.54 14.61
C GLY A 30 -8.55 -6.31 14.48
N GLY A 31 -9.00 -5.18 15.05
CA GLY A 31 -8.23 -3.93 15.09
C GLY A 31 -8.33 -3.05 13.85
N ALA A 32 -8.94 -3.52 12.75
CA ALA A 32 -9.18 -2.72 11.57
C ALA A 32 -10.47 -1.89 11.71
N SER A 33 -10.43 -0.62 11.25
CA SER A 33 -11.61 0.27 11.21
C SER A 33 -12.64 -0.19 10.16
N ASN A 34 -12.20 -0.92 9.14
CA ASN A 34 -13.00 -1.48 8.06
C ASN A 34 -13.11 -3.00 8.21
N TYR A 35 -14.18 -3.59 7.68
CA TYR A 35 -14.29 -5.05 7.64
C TYR A 35 -13.15 -5.64 6.80
N THR A 36 -12.22 -6.29 7.49
CA THR A 36 -11.06 -6.95 6.90
C THR A 36 -11.13 -8.44 7.21
N PHE A 37 -11.16 -9.27 6.20
CA PHE A 37 -11.30 -10.71 6.34
C PHE A 37 -9.99 -11.42 6.01
N LEU A 38 -9.61 -12.37 6.86
CA LEU A 38 -8.71 -13.44 6.45
C LEU A 38 -9.53 -14.44 5.64
N ALA A 39 -9.04 -14.81 4.48
CA ALA A 39 -9.70 -15.76 3.60
C ALA A 39 -8.69 -16.70 2.96
N THR A 40 -9.20 -17.78 2.35
CA THR A 40 -8.44 -18.75 1.57
C THR A 40 -9.04 -18.84 0.18
N LEU A 41 -8.19 -18.84 -0.85
CA LEU A 41 -8.58 -19.08 -2.24
C LEU A 41 -8.33 -20.54 -2.61
N GLU A 42 -9.35 -21.19 -3.16
CA GLU A 42 -9.31 -22.60 -3.57
C GLU A 42 -9.73 -22.77 -5.05
N PRO A 43 -9.34 -23.85 -5.72
CA PRO A 43 -8.32 -24.81 -5.31
C PRO A 43 -6.92 -24.25 -5.58
N HIS A 44 -6.10 -24.24 -4.56
CA HIS A 44 -4.66 -24.02 -4.69
C HIS A 44 -3.96 -25.01 -3.74
N ALA A 45 -3.28 -25.99 -4.31
CA ALA A 45 -2.64 -27.02 -3.51
C ALA A 45 -1.40 -26.46 -2.77
N PRO A 46 -1.09 -27.02 -1.58
CA PRO A 46 -1.80 -28.07 -0.88
C PRO A 46 -2.81 -27.58 0.18
N ALA A 47 -2.84 -26.28 0.53
CA ALA A 47 -3.63 -25.80 1.68
C ALA A 47 -4.47 -24.53 1.38
N GLY A 48 -4.64 -24.18 0.09
CA GLY A 48 -5.24 -22.91 -0.29
C GLY A 48 -4.27 -21.73 -0.18
N LEU A 49 -4.55 -20.65 -0.92
CA LEU A 49 -3.78 -19.43 -0.87
C LEU A 49 -4.41 -18.47 0.13
N ARG A 50 -3.70 -18.16 1.22
CA ARG A 50 -4.19 -17.21 2.23
C ARG A 50 -4.15 -15.78 1.71
N VAL A 51 -5.22 -15.05 1.94
CA VAL A 51 -5.39 -13.69 1.45
C VAL A 51 -6.09 -12.81 2.49
N VAL A 52 -5.87 -11.52 2.38
CA VAL A 52 -6.67 -10.48 3.04
C VAL A 52 -7.70 -9.97 2.04
N TYR A 53 -8.97 -9.94 2.45
CA TYR A 53 -10.06 -9.41 1.63
C TYR A 53 -10.71 -8.22 2.33
N LYS A 54 -10.73 -7.07 1.67
CA LYS A 54 -11.41 -5.85 2.13
C LYS A 54 -12.52 -5.49 1.13
N PRO A 55 -13.78 -5.81 1.45
CA PRO A 55 -14.93 -5.47 0.57
C PRO A 55 -15.26 -3.99 0.60
N ALA A 56 -15.68 -3.43 -0.52
CA ALA A 56 -16.18 -2.06 -0.61
C ALA A 56 -17.34 -1.79 0.38
N ARG A 57 -18.19 -2.78 0.61
CA ARG A 57 -19.31 -2.69 1.57
C ARG A 57 -18.88 -2.61 3.03
N GLY A 58 -17.64 -2.97 3.32
CA GLY A 58 -17.08 -2.98 4.68
C GLY A 58 -16.34 -1.69 5.02
N GLU A 59 -16.28 -0.73 4.11
CA GLU A 59 -15.63 0.55 4.34
C GLU A 59 -16.46 1.42 5.29
N SER A 60 -15.84 1.88 6.38
CA SER A 60 -16.45 2.87 7.27
C SER A 60 -16.54 4.22 6.53
N PRO A 61 -17.69 4.89 6.57
CA PRO A 61 -17.83 6.20 5.92
C PRO A 61 -16.85 7.22 6.51
N LEU A 62 -16.14 7.91 5.62
CA LEU A 62 -15.27 9.03 5.96
C LEU A 62 -15.80 10.29 5.30
N TRP A 63 -15.72 11.43 5.99
CA TRP A 63 -16.25 12.70 5.47
C TRP A 63 -15.44 13.24 4.29
N ASP A 64 -14.19 12.83 4.16
CA ASP A 64 -13.19 13.36 3.24
C ASP A 64 -12.71 12.35 2.19
N PHE A 65 -13.10 11.09 2.28
CA PHE A 65 -12.86 10.07 1.25
C PHE A 65 -14.18 9.55 0.70
N ARG A 66 -14.26 9.44 -0.62
CA ARG A 66 -15.46 8.94 -1.27
C ARG A 66 -15.72 7.49 -0.85
N ALA A 67 -16.92 7.22 -0.35
CA ALA A 67 -17.32 5.88 0.06
C ALA A 67 -17.20 4.86 -1.10
N GLY A 68 -16.78 3.66 -0.78
CA GLY A 68 -16.60 2.58 -1.75
C GLY A 68 -15.37 2.75 -2.65
N THR A 69 -14.37 3.52 -2.24
CA THR A 69 -13.14 3.75 -3.01
C THR A 69 -11.85 3.37 -2.30
N LEU A 70 -11.89 3.04 -1.00
CA LEU A 70 -10.67 2.75 -0.23
C LEU A 70 -9.97 1.49 -0.77
N TYR A 71 -10.74 0.44 -1.10
CA TYR A 71 -10.20 -0.77 -1.70
C TYR A 71 -9.45 -0.52 -3.03
N LYS A 72 -9.87 0.50 -3.80
CA LYS A 72 -9.22 0.87 -5.06
C LYS A 72 -7.87 1.54 -4.82
N ARG A 73 -7.75 2.33 -3.75
CA ARG A 73 -6.52 3.01 -3.35
C ARG A 73 -5.44 2.03 -2.91
N GLU A 74 -5.83 0.94 -2.25
CA GLU A 74 -4.93 -0.18 -1.93
C GLU A 74 -4.31 -0.77 -3.21
N VAL A 75 -5.14 -1.01 -4.23
CA VAL A 75 -4.65 -1.52 -5.52
C VAL A 75 -3.82 -0.48 -6.26
N ALA A 76 -4.21 0.80 -6.23
CA ALA A 76 -3.46 1.88 -6.86
C ALA A 76 -2.05 2.05 -6.26
N ALA A 77 -1.93 1.91 -4.93
CA ALA A 77 -0.65 1.94 -4.24
C ALA A 77 0.24 0.76 -4.66
N TYR A 78 -0.32 -0.44 -4.77
CA TYR A 78 0.39 -1.61 -5.27
C TYR A 78 0.88 -1.41 -6.72
N GLU A 79 0.02 -0.91 -7.61
CA GLU A 79 0.41 -0.67 -9.01
C GLU A 79 1.51 0.39 -9.13
N LEU A 80 1.46 1.46 -8.32
CA LEU A 80 2.53 2.44 -8.25
C LEU A 80 3.82 1.83 -7.73
N SER A 81 3.78 1.01 -6.66
CA SER A 81 4.97 0.39 -6.09
C SER A 81 5.68 -0.55 -7.07
N LYS A 82 4.94 -1.24 -7.95
CA LYS A 82 5.53 -2.06 -9.03
C LYS A 82 6.35 -1.23 -10.01
N VAL A 83 5.86 -0.05 -10.38
CA VAL A 83 6.54 0.83 -11.33
C VAL A 83 7.77 1.49 -10.72
N ILE A 84 7.65 1.96 -9.47
CA ILE A 84 8.74 2.64 -8.76
C ILE A 84 9.81 1.64 -8.26
N GLY A 85 9.41 0.40 -7.97
CA GLY A 85 10.27 -0.68 -7.49
C GLY A 85 10.29 -0.84 -5.97
N TRP A 86 9.56 0.02 -5.25
CA TRP A 86 9.47 0.02 -3.78
C TRP A 86 8.23 0.81 -3.30
N PRO A 87 7.84 0.68 -2.00
CA PRO A 87 8.20 -0.37 -1.07
C PRO A 87 7.61 -1.72 -1.49
N ASN A 88 7.98 -2.80 -0.81
CA ASN A 88 7.34 -4.09 -1.04
C ASN A 88 5.90 -4.03 -0.52
N ILE A 89 4.95 -3.97 -1.40
CA ILE A 89 3.52 -4.12 -1.10
C ILE A 89 3.13 -5.53 -1.55
N PRO A 90 2.43 -6.32 -0.74
CA PRO A 90 2.01 -7.64 -1.17
C PRO A 90 1.11 -7.57 -2.41
N PRO A 91 1.20 -8.50 -3.35
CA PRO A 91 0.35 -8.55 -4.53
C PRO A 91 -1.12 -8.29 -4.19
N THR A 92 -1.71 -7.27 -4.82
CA THR A 92 -3.03 -6.73 -4.48
C THR A 92 -3.84 -6.48 -5.75
N VAL A 93 -5.05 -7.03 -5.82
CA VAL A 93 -5.90 -6.92 -7.00
C VAL A 93 -7.33 -6.51 -6.64
N VAL A 94 -8.06 -5.93 -7.60
CA VAL A 94 -9.51 -5.78 -7.50
C VAL A 94 -10.17 -7.12 -7.82
N ARG A 95 -10.98 -7.63 -6.90
CA ARG A 95 -11.82 -8.81 -7.13
C ARG A 95 -13.29 -8.42 -7.18
N ARG A 96 -13.93 -8.68 -8.32
CA ARG A 96 -15.32 -8.28 -8.55
C ARG A 96 -16.33 -9.26 -7.94
N ARG A 97 -15.97 -10.56 -7.87
CA ARG A 97 -16.80 -11.64 -7.33
C ARG A 97 -16.15 -12.22 -6.08
N ALA A 98 -16.68 -11.86 -4.92
CA ALA A 98 -16.25 -12.33 -3.62
C ALA A 98 -17.46 -12.38 -2.66
N PRO A 99 -17.39 -13.03 -1.51
CA PRO A 99 -18.54 -13.28 -0.62
C PRO A 99 -19.32 -12.01 -0.23
N HIS A 100 -18.64 -10.88 -0.03
CA HIS A 100 -19.28 -9.59 0.30
C HIS A 100 -19.27 -8.60 -0.87
N GLY A 101 -19.11 -9.07 -2.11
CA GLY A 101 -19.11 -8.26 -3.31
C GLY A 101 -17.70 -7.78 -3.71
N VAL A 102 -17.65 -6.69 -4.49
CA VAL A 102 -16.38 -6.14 -4.97
C VAL A 102 -15.51 -5.64 -3.82
N GLY A 103 -14.21 -5.87 -3.93
CA GLY A 103 -13.23 -5.36 -2.97
C GLY A 103 -11.81 -5.61 -3.46
N MET A 104 -10.81 -5.28 -2.63
CA MET A 104 -9.44 -5.70 -2.87
C MET A 104 -9.18 -7.07 -2.24
N VAL A 105 -8.30 -7.82 -2.89
CA VAL A 105 -7.72 -9.05 -2.36
C VAL A 105 -6.21 -8.91 -2.43
N GLN A 106 -5.58 -9.08 -1.28
CA GLN A 106 -4.13 -8.96 -1.10
C GLN A 106 -3.56 -10.29 -0.61
N LEU A 107 -2.40 -10.66 -1.10
CA LEU A 107 -1.69 -11.84 -0.61
C LEU A 107 -1.38 -11.67 0.88
N PHE A 108 -1.69 -12.69 1.68
CA PHE A 108 -1.39 -12.67 3.11
C PHE A 108 0.10 -12.88 3.35
N VAL A 109 0.69 -12.04 4.17
CA VAL A 109 2.09 -12.15 4.60
C VAL A 109 2.13 -12.80 5.98
N ASP A 110 2.89 -13.87 6.10
CA ASP A 110 3.25 -14.44 7.40
C ASP A 110 4.33 -13.56 8.03
N SER A 111 3.92 -12.75 8.99
CA SER A 111 4.81 -11.81 9.67
C SER A 111 5.00 -12.19 11.13
N ASP A 112 6.11 -11.77 11.68
CA ASP A 112 6.36 -11.79 13.12
C ASP A 112 5.80 -10.52 13.80
N ASN A 113 6.17 -10.29 15.06
CA ASN A 113 5.67 -9.14 15.82
C ASN A 113 6.50 -7.86 15.65
N ARG A 114 7.52 -7.87 14.77
CA ARG A 114 8.32 -6.68 14.48
C ARG A 114 7.53 -5.70 13.64
N HIS A 115 7.80 -4.43 13.86
CA HIS A 115 7.19 -3.32 13.15
C HIS A 115 8.12 -2.11 13.14
N PHE A 116 7.78 -1.02 12.45
CA PHE A 116 8.65 0.15 12.32
C PHE A 116 9.26 0.62 13.65
N LEU A 117 8.44 0.85 14.70
CA LEU A 117 8.93 1.39 15.97
C LEU A 117 9.86 0.42 16.73
N SER A 118 9.77 -0.90 16.52
CA SER A 118 10.71 -1.86 17.10
C SER A 118 12.04 -1.93 16.34
N GLU A 119 12.04 -1.55 15.05
CA GLU A 119 13.17 -1.66 14.14
C GLU A 119 13.61 -0.30 13.56
N GLN A 120 13.21 0.81 14.19
CA GLN A 120 13.41 2.16 13.68
C GLN A 120 14.87 2.49 13.40
N SER A 121 15.80 2.04 14.25
CA SER A 121 17.24 2.25 14.08
C SER A 121 17.90 1.35 13.04
N SER A 122 17.19 0.31 12.61
CA SER A 122 17.62 -0.66 11.60
C SER A 122 16.96 -0.34 10.27
N PHE A 123 17.40 -0.94 9.18
CA PHE A 123 16.72 -0.86 7.86
C PHE A 123 16.51 0.56 7.30
N ARG A 124 17.44 1.51 7.58
CA ARG A 124 17.31 2.92 7.16
C ARG A 124 16.92 3.08 5.68
N GLU A 125 17.54 2.32 4.78
CA GLU A 125 17.24 2.38 3.34
C GLU A 125 15.80 1.99 3.02
N THR A 126 15.23 1.05 3.76
CA THR A 126 13.82 0.66 3.62
C THR A 126 12.92 1.76 4.14
N TRP A 127 13.23 2.33 5.31
CA TRP A 127 12.39 3.36 5.91
C TRP A 127 12.35 4.66 5.10
N VAL A 128 13.45 5.07 4.49
CA VAL A 128 13.45 6.25 3.62
C VAL A 128 12.56 6.03 2.37
N ARG A 129 12.55 4.81 1.81
CA ARG A 129 11.66 4.44 0.69
C ARG A 129 10.19 4.44 1.11
N VAL A 130 9.88 3.90 2.30
CA VAL A 130 8.51 3.91 2.83
C VAL A 130 8.05 5.34 3.10
N ALA A 131 8.87 6.17 3.76
CA ALA A 131 8.55 7.57 4.02
C ALA A 131 8.32 8.36 2.72
N LEU A 132 9.17 8.17 1.71
CA LEU A 132 9.01 8.81 0.41
C LEU A 132 7.73 8.35 -0.30
N PHE A 133 7.40 7.06 -0.22
CA PHE A 133 6.17 6.52 -0.79
C PHE A 133 4.93 7.11 -0.11
N ASP A 134 4.96 7.25 1.21
CA ASP A 134 3.87 7.90 1.96
C ASP A 134 3.69 9.37 1.56
N VAL A 135 4.79 10.11 1.30
CA VAL A 135 4.74 11.49 0.77
C VAL A 135 4.14 11.51 -0.63
N ILE A 136 4.62 10.67 -1.55
CA ILE A 136 4.15 10.60 -2.95
C ILE A 136 2.66 10.23 -3.00
N THR A 137 2.26 9.23 -2.24
CA THR A 137 0.87 8.78 -2.18
C THR A 137 0.00 9.63 -1.25
N ASN A 138 0.58 10.55 -0.49
CA ASN A 138 -0.10 11.37 0.51
C ASN A 138 -0.87 10.50 1.52
N ASN A 139 -0.19 9.53 2.11
CA ASN A 139 -0.78 8.58 3.03
C ASN A 139 -1.27 9.28 4.31
N ALA A 140 -2.53 9.08 4.66
CA ALA A 140 -3.17 9.74 5.81
C ALA A 140 -3.20 8.88 7.09
N ASP A 141 -2.64 7.66 7.08
CA ASP A 141 -2.71 6.76 8.25
C ASP A 141 -1.60 5.70 8.26
N ARG A 142 -0.32 6.07 8.01
CA ARG A 142 0.81 5.13 8.16
C ARG A 142 1.08 4.86 9.61
N LYS A 143 0.66 3.70 10.10
CA LYS A 143 0.96 3.18 11.43
C LYS A 143 2.19 2.28 11.41
N SER A 144 2.79 2.08 12.57
CA SER A 144 3.93 1.19 12.75
C SER A 144 3.61 -0.25 12.38
N GLY A 145 2.45 -0.74 12.81
CA GLY A 145 1.97 -2.09 12.48
C GLY A 145 1.59 -2.32 11.02
N HIS A 146 1.62 -1.27 10.18
CA HIS A 146 1.48 -1.42 8.72
C HIS A 146 2.80 -1.77 8.01
N CYS A 147 3.89 -1.92 8.75
CA CYS A 147 5.19 -2.38 8.29
C CYS A 147 5.46 -3.76 8.90
N LEU A 148 5.30 -4.82 8.13
CA LEU A 148 5.39 -6.20 8.56
C LEU A 148 6.74 -6.80 8.20
N PHE A 149 7.29 -7.63 9.07
CA PHE A 149 8.52 -8.37 8.79
C PHE A 149 8.20 -9.84 8.55
N ASP A 150 8.70 -10.40 7.44
CA ASP A 150 8.66 -11.84 7.22
C ASP A 150 9.90 -12.54 7.84
N ALA A 151 9.94 -13.86 7.73
CA ALA A 151 11.01 -14.66 8.31
C ALA A 151 12.39 -14.47 7.61
N GLU A 152 12.41 -13.85 6.45
CA GLU A 152 13.59 -13.52 5.65
C GLU A 152 14.05 -12.05 5.86
N ASP A 153 13.57 -11.38 6.93
CA ASP A 153 13.82 -9.96 7.23
C ASP A 153 13.36 -8.98 6.14
N ARG A 154 12.46 -9.41 5.26
CA ARG A 154 11.89 -8.53 4.25
C ARG A 154 10.77 -7.71 4.88
N VAL A 155 10.79 -6.41 4.62
CA VAL A 155 9.73 -5.50 5.07
C VAL A 155 8.63 -5.44 4.02
N TRP A 156 7.41 -5.73 4.43
CA TRP A 156 6.19 -5.59 3.65
C TRP A 156 5.35 -4.45 4.19
N VAL A 157 4.80 -3.63 3.30
CA VAL A 157 4.01 -2.45 3.68
C VAL A 157 2.57 -2.64 3.23
N ILE A 158 1.64 -2.46 4.16
CA ILE A 158 0.21 -2.71 3.95
C ILE A 158 -0.64 -1.48 4.31
N ASP A 159 -1.92 -1.58 4.10
CA ASP A 159 -2.96 -0.59 4.48
C ASP A 159 -2.77 0.79 3.83
N HIS A 160 -3.00 0.84 2.52
CA HIS A 160 -2.92 2.04 1.70
C HIS A 160 -4.30 2.61 1.31
N GLY A 161 -5.35 2.24 2.05
CA GLY A 161 -6.71 2.68 1.77
C GLY A 161 -6.91 4.20 1.87
N LEU A 162 -6.12 4.88 2.70
CA LEU A 162 -6.19 6.33 2.91
C LEU A 162 -5.06 7.08 2.19
N THR A 163 -4.95 6.88 0.88
CA THR A 163 -3.92 7.47 0.02
C THR A 163 -4.52 8.29 -1.12
N PHE A 164 -3.69 8.97 -1.89
CA PHE A 164 -3.98 9.73 -3.12
C PHE A 164 -4.94 10.90 -2.98
N HIS A 165 -5.32 11.30 -1.78
CA HIS A 165 -6.20 12.46 -1.61
C HIS A 165 -5.58 13.72 -2.24
N THR A 166 -6.42 14.59 -2.84
CA THR A 166 -5.97 15.80 -3.52
C THR A 166 -5.42 16.86 -2.56
N HIS A 167 -6.01 16.99 -1.37
CA HIS A 167 -5.49 17.88 -0.32
C HIS A 167 -4.40 17.19 0.48
N GLN A 168 -3.47 17.98 1.01
CA GLN A 168 -2.41 17.45 1.88
C GLN A 168 -3.00 16.82 3.14
N LYS A 169 -2.66 15.54 3.37
CA LYS A 169 -3.17 14.73 4.48
C LYS A 169 -2.11 13.82 5.09
N LEU A 170 -0.85 13.99 4.75
CA LEU A 170 0.21 13.11 5.22
C LEU A 170 0.19 12.97 6.75
N ARG A 171 -0.04 11.74 7.20
CA ARG A 171 0.04 11.31 8.59
C ARG A 171 0.79 9.99 8.64
N THR A 172 1.94 10.00 9.28
CA THR A 172 2.84 8.84 9.32
C THR A 172 3.53 8.78 10.68
N VAL A 173 3.99 7.60 11.05
CA VAL A 173 4.90 7.42 12.18
C VAL A 173 6.37 7.61 11.78
N ILE A 174 6.68 7.69 10.46
CA ILE A 174 8.04 7.72 9.92
C ILE A 174 8.43 9.16 9.59
N TRP A 175 8.84 9.92 10.60
CA TRP A 175 9.31 11.32 10.47
C TRP A 175 10.82 11.45 10.59
N ASP A 176 11.56 10.36 10.63
CA ASP A 176 13.01 10.28 10.85
C ASP A 176 13.83 11.03 9.79
N PHE A 177 13.26 11.24 8.62
CA PHE A 177 13.91 11.88 7.46
C PHE A 177 13.52 13.36 7.28
N ALA A 178 12.73 13.93 8.20
CA ALA A 178 12.26 15.32 8.10
C ALA A 178 13.43 16.29 7.86
N GLY A 179 13.28 17.17 6.86
CA GLY A 179 14.32 18.12 6.43
C GLY A 179 15.44 17.54 5.57
N GLU A 180 15.56 16.22 5.43
CA GLU A 180 16.57 15.59 4.56
C GLU A 180 16.26 15.79 3.08
N GLN A 181 17.29 15.74 2.24
CA GLN A 181 17.14 15.74 0.78
C GLN A 181 16.71 14.37 0.28
N LEU A 182 16.09 14.35 -0.91
CA LEU A 182 15.85 13.10 -1.63
C LEU A 182 17.21 12.40 -1.90
N PRO A 183 17.39 11.14 -1.47
CA PRO A 183 18.56 10.36 -1.84
C PRO A 183 18.69 10.23 -3.36
N GLY A 184 19.90 10.46 -3.87
CA GLY A 184 20.14 10.52 -5.32
C GLY A 184 19.84 9.21 -6.05
N ASP A 185 20.01 8.08 -5.38
CA ASP A 185 19.71 6.74 -5.91
C ASP A 185 18.21 6.53 -6.14
N LEU A 186 17.33 7.26 -5.44
CA LEU A 186 15.88 7.17 -5.61
C LEU A 186 15.33 8.09 -6.72
N CYS A 187 16.10 9.06 -7.20
CA CYS A 187 15.64 10.00 -8.23
C CYS A 187 15.21 9.27 -9.51
N GLY A 188 16.02 8.34 -10.00
CA GLY A 188 15.72 7.58 -11.21
C GLY A 188 14.46 6.71 -11.08
N ASP A 189 14.16 6.21 -9.89
CA ASP A 189 12.96 5.42 -9.65
C ASP A 189 11.70 6.30 -9.68
N VAL A 190 11.77 7.50 -9.09
CA VAL A 190 10.69 8.49 -9.12
C VAL A 190 10.47 9.02 -10.55
N GLU A 191 11.54 9.29 -11.29
CA GLU A 191 11.48 9.68 -12.70
C GLU A 191 10.79 8.60 -13.54
N ARG A 192 11.13 7.34 -13.35
CA ARG A 192 10.49 6.20 -14.04
C ARG A 192 8.98 6.18 -13.80
N ALA A 193 8.54 6.38 -12.54
CA ALA A 193 7.14 6.46 -12.21
C ALA A 193 6.45 7.65 -12.89
N LEU A 194 7.09 8.81 -12.90
CA LEU A 194 6.58 10.01 -13.56
C LEU A 194 6.45 9.82 -15.08
N VAL A 195 7.46 9.23 -15.72
CA VAL A 195 7.42 8.91 -17.15
C VAL A 195 6.31 7.91 -17.45
N SER A 196 6.18 6.84 -16.67
CA SER A 196 5.11 5.85 -16.85
C SER A 196 3.71 6.46 -16.66
N LEU A 197 3.56 7.42 -15.75
CA LEU A 197 2.32 8.16 -15.59
C LEU A 197 2.02 9.06 -16.80
N GLN A 198 3.03 9.67 -17.40
CA GLN A 198 2.90 10.56 -18.55
C GLN A 198 2.73 9.80 -19.87
N SER A 199 3.40 8.66 -20.06
CA SER A 199 3.25 7.80 -21.23
C SER A 199 1.90 7.12 -21.34
N GLY A 200 1.16 7.05 -20.22
CA GLY A 200 -0.17 6.47 -20.13
C GLY A 200 -0.21 5.03 -19.60
N ASP A 201 0.92 4.36 -19.43
CA ASP A 201 0.94 2.98 -18.93
C ASP A 201 0.39 2.90 -17.50
N LEU A 202 0.98 3.66 -16.58
CA LEU A 202 0.49 3.76 -15.21
C LEU A 202 -0.84 4.53 -15.15
N ALA A 203 -0.99 5.64 -15.89
CA ALA A 203 -2.23 6.42 -15.92
C ALA A 203 -3.43 5.55 -16.32
N GLY A 204 -3.31 4.75 -17.39
CA GLY A 204 -4.39 3.87 -17.84
C GLY A 204 -4.82 2.82 -16.81
N ILE A 205 -3.94 2.46 -15.87
CA ILE A 205 -4.29 1.61 -14.72
C ILE A 205 -4.99 2.44 -13.64
N LEU A 206 -4.39 3.59 -13.27
CA LEU A 206 -4.88 4.43 -12.18
C LEU A 206 -6.23 5.10 -12.49
N ASP A 207 -6.53 5.45 -13.73
CA ASP A 207 -7.81 6.02 -14.17
C ASP A 207 -9.02 5.11 -13.86
N ARG A 208 -8.78 3.81 -13.74
CA ARG A 208 -9.82 2.84 -13.34
C ARG A 208 -10.00 2.74 -11.82
N LEU A 209 -9.06 3.29 -11.05
CA LEU A 209 -8.96 3.14 -9.60
C LEU A 209 -9.18 4.46 -8.85
N LEU A 210 -8.72 5.57 -9.39
CA LEU A 210 -8.69 6.89 -8.78
C LEU A 210 -9.50 7.90 -9.61
N ASP A 211 -9.85 9.02 -9.00
CA ASP A 211 -10.41 10.15 -9.75
C ASP A 211 -9.31 10.88 -10.54
N PRO A 212 -9.60 11.48 -11.70
CA PRO A 212 -8.58 12.16 -12.52
C PRO A 212 -7.79 13.24 -11.77
N SER A 213 -8.45 13.95 -10.86
CA SER A 213 -7.79 14.96 -10.01
C SER A 213 -6.77 14.35 -9.03
N GLU A 214 -6.98 13.11 -8.59
CA GLU A 214 -6.05 12.37 -7.71
C GLU A 214 -4.83 11.91 -8.50
N VAL A 215 -5.04 11.46 -9.75
CA VAL A 215 -3.96 11.08 -10.68
C VAL A 215 -3.10 12.30 -11.04
N ASP A 216 -3.74 13.47 -11.32
CA ASP A 216 -3.02 14.72 -11.57
C ASP A 216 -2.19 15.17 -10.35
N MET A 217 -2.76 15.06 -9.14
CA MET A 217 -2.04 15.39 -7.91
C MET A 217 -0.89 14.42 -7.61
N LEU A 218 -1.01 13.14 -7.95
CA LEU A 218 0.12 12.20 -7.90
C LEU A 218 1.25 12.68 -8.82
N GLY A 219 0.95 13.05 -10.05
CA GLY A 219 1.92 13.59 -10.99
C GLY A 219 2.61 14.87 -10.49
N ARG A 220 1.86 15.75 -9.80
CA ARG A 220 2.44 16.95 -9.17
C ARG A 220 3.38 16.60 -8.03
N ARG A 221 3.02 15.62 -7.17
CA ARG A 221 3.89 15.17 -6.07
C ARG A 221 5.17 14.51 -6.59
N LEU A 222 5.07 13.65 -7.62
CA LEU A 222 6.24 13.05 -8.25
C LEU A 222 7.20 14.12 -8.81
N ARG A 223 6.68 15.14 -9.50
CA ARG A 223 7.50 16.27 -9.97
C ARG A 223 8.08 17.09 -8.81
N GLY A 224 7.27 17.28 -7.77
CA GLY A 224 7.68 18.08 -6.59
C GLY A 224 8.87 17.48 -5.87
N VAL A 225 8.88 16.15 -5.65
CA VAL A 225 10.00 15.50 -4.95
C VAL A 225 11.29 15.47 -5.77
N LEU A 226 11.21 15.63 -7.09
CA LEU A 226 12.38 15.74 -7.98
C LEU A 226 12.98 17.15 -8.03
N ASP A 227 12.36 18.18 -7.43
CA ASP A 227 12.98 19.52 -7.32
C ASP A 227 14.22 19.42 -6.41
N PRO A 228 15.39 19.89 -6.82
CA PRO A 228 16.63 19.82 -6.02
C PRO A 228 16.52 20.51 -4.65
N ARG A 229 15.58 21.44 -4.49
CA ARG A 229 15.30 22.15 -3.23
C ARG A 229 14.34 21.40 -2.35
N TRP A 230 13.70 20.35 -2.86
CA TRP A 230 12.75 19.58 -2.08
C TRP A 230 13.42 18.91 -0.87
N ARG A 231 12.69 18.85 0.21
CA ARG A 231 13.07 18.16 1.45
C ARG A 231 11.90 17.34 1.95
N PHE A 232 12.20 16.25 2.64
CA PHE A 232 11.15 15.53 3.38
C PHE A 232 10.40 16.52 4.28
N PRO A 233 9.05 16.49 4.25
CA PRO A 233 8.24 17.39 5.06
C PRO A 233 8.47 17.14 6.56
N GLU A 234 8.26 18.18 7.36
CA GLU A 234 8.24 18.11 8.81
C GLU A 234 6.82 17.92 9.34
N PRO A 235 6.65 17.28 10.52
CA PRO A 235 5.34 17.19 11.15
C PRO A 235 4.85 18.60 11.53
N SER A 236 3.68 18.99 11.03
CA SER A 236 3.10 20.32 11.26
C SER A 236 2.41 20.43 12.62
N SER A 237 2.05 19.31 13.24
CA SER A 237 1.34 19.25 14.52
C SER A 237 1.37 17.82 15.09
N ALA A 238 0.86 17.64 16.30
CA ALA A 238 0.67 16.31 16.88
C ALA A 238 -0.29 15.43 16.04
N TRP A 239 -1.16 16.05 15.25
CA TRP A 239 -2.07 15.33 14.35
C TRP A 239 -1.37 14.75 13.11
N SER A 240 -0.10 15.08 12.89
CA SER A 240 0.71 14.48 11.81
C SER A 240 1.08 13.01 12.08
N ILE A 241 0.83 12.53 13.29
CA ILE A 241 1.00 11.12 13.69
C ILE A 241 -0.39 10.49 13.83
N PRO A 242 -0.64 9.33 13.18
CA PRO A 242 -1.90 8.61 13.35
C PRO A 242 -2.05 8.06 14.78
N TRP A 243 -3.28 7.97 15.25
CA TRP A 243 -3.57 7.40 16.58
C TRP A 243 -4.55 6.22 16.46
N PRO A 244 -4.30 5.06 17.12
CA PRO A 244 -3.03 4.71 17.76
C PRO A 244 -1.89 4.58 16.74
N PRO A 245 -0.61 4.77 17.14
CA PRO A 245 0.54 4.72 16.22
C PRO A 245 0.93 3.28 15.81
N ILE A 246 0.35 2.28 16.46
CA ILE A 246 0.55 0.84 16.20
C ILE A 246 -0.79 0.22 15.81
#